data_35d43fb9831e5cefb911c07a2f469ae8
#
_entry.id   35d43fb9831e5cefb911c07a2f469ae8
#
_cell.length_a   1.000
_cell.length_b   1.000
_cell.length_c   1.000
_cell.angle_alpha   90.00
_cell.angle_beta   90.00
_cell.angle_gamma   90.00
#
_symmetry.space_group_name_H-M   'P 1'
#
loop_
_entity.id
_entity.type
_entity.pdbx_description
1 polymer ?
#
loop_
_entity_poly.entity_id
_entity_poly.type
_entity_poly.pdbx_seq_one_letter_code
_entity_poly.pdbx_strand_id
1 'polypeptide(L)'
;MTSTYPYSDDLLRQTLEEQYELHTSQLAELSAAEHHGDDSGYDQDTRLALITSSRRALSDIAHALRRMAQGTYGRCERCETAIPAQRLEVLPHARFCAPCQAARR
;
A
#
# COMPACT_ATOMS: atom_id res chain seq x y z
N MET A 1 9.20 -1.48 22.78
CA MET A 1 7.96 -2.23 22.59
C MET A 1 8.19 -3.47 21.77
N THR A 2 7.77 -4.62 22.25
CA THR A 2 8.01 -5.88 21.56
C THR A 2 6.98 -6.05 20.45
N SER A 3 7.44 -6.36 19.25
CA SER A 3 6.54 -6.67 18.15
C SER A 3 5.83 -7.99 18.44
N THR A 4 4.51 -8.03 18.18
CA THR A 4 3.72 -9.25 18.31
C THR A 4 3.78 -10.12 17.06
N TYR A 5 4.50 -9.66 16.02
CA TYR A 5 4.59 -10.35 14.75
C TYR A 5 5.91 -11.10 14.64
N PRO A 6 5.93 -12.25 13.93
CA PRO A 6 7.18 -12.97 13.70
C PRO A 6 8.16 -12.22 12.81
N TYR A 7 7.70 -11.19 12.12
CA TYR A 7 8.54 -10.37 11.25
C TYR A 7 8.86 -9.05 11.94
N SER A 8 10.08 -8.56 11.70
CA SER A 8 10.50 -7.28 12.25
C SER A 8 9.69 -6.13 11.66
N ASP A 9 9.21 -5.23 12.53
CA ASP A 9 8.56 -4.00 12.07
C ASP A 9 9.50 -3.17 11.21
N ASP A 10 10.80 -3.20 11.50
CA ASP A 10 11.79 -2.48 10.71
C ASP A 10 11.86 -3.02 9.28
N LEU A 11 11.81 -4.34 9.12
CA LEU A 11 11.82 -4.95 7.80
C LEU A 11 10.56 -4.61 7.02
N LEU A 12 9.40 -4.67 7.67
CA LEU A 12 8.13 -4.30 7.03
C LEU A 12 8.11 -2.82 6.66
N ARG A 13 8.65 -1.97 7.52
CA ARG A 13 8.75 -0.53 7.24
C ARG A 13 9.63 -0.28 6.03
N GLN A 14 10.77 -0.95 5.95
CA GLN A 14 11.66 -0.83 4.81
C GLN A 14 10.96 -1.24 3.51
N THR A 15 10.22 -2.35 3.54
CA THR A 15 9.45 -2.80 2.39
C THR A 15 8.42 -1.76 1.97
N LEU A 16 7.71 -1.17 2.94
CA LEU A 16 6.72 -0.13 2.65
C LEU A 16 7.36 1.11 2.05
N GLU A 17 8.51 1.52 2.57
CA GLU A 17 9.22 2.67 2.04
C GLU A 17 9.70 2.43 0.61
N GLU A 18 10.18 1.24 0.32
CA GLU A 18 10.59 0.87 -1.04
C GLU A 18 9.41 0.87 -1.99
N GLN A 19 8.27 0.34 -1.56
CA GLN A 19 7.05 0.36 -2.36
C GLN A 19 6.54 1.77 -2.59
N TYR A 20 6.67 2.64 -1.59
CA TYR A 20 6.28 4.03 -1.73
C TYR A 20 7.10 4.72 -2.82
N GLU A 21 8.41 4.52 -2.82
CA GLU A 21 9.29 5.08 -3.84
C GLU A 21 8.96 4.54 -5.24
N LEU A 22 8.69 3.24 -5.33
CA LEU A 22 8.35 2.60 -6.59
C LEU A 22 7.07 3.19 -7.18
N HIS A 23 6.02 3.29 -6.37
CA HIS A 23 4.75 3.84 -6.84
C HIS A 23 4.85 5.33 -7.16
N THR A 24 5.66 6.07 -6.42
CA THR A 24 5.91 7.48 -6.71
C THR A 24 6.56 7.65 -8.07
N SER A 25 7.55 6.81 -8.37
CA SER A 25 8.23 6.84 -9.68
C SER A 25 7.29 6.46 -10.80
N GLN A 26 6.48 5.44 -10.60
CA GLN A 26 5.49 5.01 -11.59
C GLN A 26 4.48 6.11 -11.87
N LEU A 27 4.00 6.76 -10.82
CA LEU A 27 3.04 7.85 -10.97
C LEU A 27 3.63 9.01 -11.76
N ALA A 28 4.90 9.35 -11.48
CA ALA A 28 5.58 10.41 -12.20
C ALA A 28 5.71 10.09 -13.69
N GLU A 29 6.07 8.85 -14.01
CA GLU A 29 6.20 8.41 -15.40
C GLU A 29 4.86 8.44 -16.14
N LEU A 30 3.80 7.96 -15.49
CA LEU A 30 2.46 7.95 -16.08
C LEU A 30 1.94 9.37 -16.30
N SER A 31 2.20 10.27 -15.34
CA SER A 31 1.79 11.66 -15.46
C SER A 31 2.58 12.40 -16.55
N ALA A 32 3.87 12.10 -16.69
CA ALA A 32 4.69 12.69 -17.73
C ALA A 32 4.21 12.27 -19.11
N ALA A 33 3.80 11.00 -19.27
CA ALA A 33 3.28 10.50 -20.55
C ALA A 33 2.01 11.24 -20.97
N GLU A 34 1.21 11.68 -20.00
CA GLU A 34 0.01 12.48 -20.26
C GLU A 34 0.34 13.79 -20.94
N HIS A 35 1.45 14.41 -20.57
CA HIS A 35 1.84 15.72 -21.07
C HIS A 35 2.54 15.65 -22.43
N HIS A 36 3.19 14.55 -22.73
CA HIS A 36 4.03 14.40 -23.91
C HIS A 36 3.39 13.53 -25.00
N GLY A 37 2.13 13.17 -24.85
CA GLY A 37 1.49 12.23 -25.75
C GLY A 37 1.78 10.81 -25.32
N ASP A 38 1.17 9.86 -25.97
CA ASP A 38 1.17 8.48 -25.51
C ASP A 38 2.32 7.68 -26.11
N ASP A 39 3.50 7.82 -25.54
CA ASP A 39 4.64 6.98 -25.89
C ASP A 39 4.81 5.81 -24.91
N SER A 40 3.93 5.70 -23.91
CA SER A 40 4.06 4.69 -22.86
C SER A 40 3.59 3.30 -23.28
N GLY A 41 2.82 3.21 -24.38
CA GLY A 41 2.25 1.95 -24.82
C GLY A 41 0.89 1.63 -24.23
N TYR A 42 0.38 2.47 -23.34
CA TYR A 42 -0.95 2.31 -22.74
C TYR A 42 -1.94 3.23 -23.43
N ASP A 43 -3.19 2.78 -23.58
CA ASP A 43 -4.26 3.68 -23.98
C ASP A 43 -4.60 4.60 -22.79
N GLN A 44 -5.41 5.62 -23.07
CA GLN A 44 -5.74 6.63 -22.07
C GLN A 44 -6.47 6.04 -20.87
N ASP A 45 -7.42 5.14 -21.11
CA ASP A 45 -8.19 4.54 -20.04
C ASP A 45 -7.32 3.66 -19.12
N THR A 46 -6.43 2.89 -19.73
CA THR A 46 -5.48 2.07 -18.99
C THR A 46 -4.53 2.94 -18.16
N ARG A 47 -4.02 4.01 -18.76
CA ARG A 47 -3.12 4.92 -18.07
C ARG A 47 -3.80 5.56 -16.86
N LEU A 48 -5.05 6.02 -17.03
CA LEU A 48 -5.80 6.63 -15.93
C LEU A 48 -6.08 5.62 -14.82
N ALA A 49 -6.38 4.38 -15.18
CA ALA A 49 -6.58 3.32 -14.20
C ALA A 49 -5.30 3.04 -13.40
N LEU A 50 -4.15 3.04 -14.07
CA LEU A 50 -2.86 2.83 -13.40
C LEU A 50 -2.51 3.99 -12.48
N ILE A 51 -2.80 5.23 -12.90
CA ILE A 51 -2.59 6.42 -12.06
C ILE A 51 -3.45 6.31 -10.79
N THR A 52 -4.72 5.97 -10.94
CA THR A 52 -5.62 5.82 -9.79
C THR A 52 -5.13 4.73 -8.85
N SER A 53 -4.71 3.59 -9.41
CA SER A 53 -4.18 2.47 -8.62
C SER A 53 -2.93 2.87 -7.86
N SER A 54 -2.00 3.59 -8.49
CA SER A 54 -0.77 4.04 -7.85
C SER A 54 -1.06 5.04 -6.72
N ARG A 55 -1.99 5.96 -6.94
CA ARG A 55 -2.38 6.92 -5.91
C ARG A 55 -3.01 6.23 -4.70
N ARG A 56 -3.85 5.24 -4.95
CA ARG A 56 -4.46 4.46 -3.87
C ARG A 56 -3.40 3.69 -3.08
N ALA A 57 -2.46 3.06 -3.78
CA ALA A 57 -1.37 2.34 -3.13
C ALA A 57 -0.53 3.27 -2.27
N LEU A 58 -0.18 4.46 -2.77
CA LEU A 58 0.57 5.45 -2.02
C LEU A 58 -0.17 5.87 -0.75
N SER A 59 -1.47 6.10 -0.86
CA SER A 59 -2.30 6.46 0.29
C SER A 59 -2.29 5.36 1.35
N ASP A 60 -2.47 4.10 0.93
CA ASP A 60 -2.49 2.97 1.84
C ASP A 60 -1.12 2.74 2.50
N ILE A 61 -0.04 2.89 1.73
CA ILE A 61 1.31 2.74 2.26
C ILE A 61 1.61 3.84 3.29
N ALA A 62 1.29 5.09 2.96
CA ALA A 62 1.50 6.20 3.88
C ALA A 62 0.70 5.99 5.17
N HIS A 63 -0.52 5.48 5.06
CA HIS A 63 -1.36 5.17 6.22
C HIS A 63 -0.71 4.09 7.10
N ALA A 64 -0.17 3.04 6.47
CA ALA A 64 0.51 1.97 7.20
C ALA A 64 1.74 2.49 7.94
N LEU A 65 2.53 3.34 7.28
CA LEU A 65 3.71 3.94 7.90
C LEU A 65 3.34 4.81 9.11
N ARG A 66 2.25 5.57 9.00
CA ARG A 66 1.76 6.36 10.14
C ARG A 66 1.32 5.46 11.30
N ARG A 67 0.66 4.36 11.00
CA ARG A 67 0.24 3.42 12.03
C ARG A 67 1.43 2.77 12.73
N MET A 68 2.49 2.50 12.01
CA MET A 68 3.73 2.02 12.63
C MET A 68 4.27 3.04 13.62
N ALA A 69 4.29 4.31 13.22
CA ALA A 69 4.75 5.38 14.09
C ALA A 69 3.88 5.54 15.34
N GLN A 70 2.59 5.23 15.22
CA GLN A 70 1.63 5.33 16.32
C GLN A 70 1.53 4.06 17.16
N GLY A 71 2.18 2.98 16.73
CA GLY A 71 2.11 1.70 17.44
C GLY A 71 0.83 0.92 17.21
N THR A 72 0.08 1.22 16.17
CA THR A 72 -1.18 0.56 15.86
C THR A 72 -1.14 -0.31 14.59
N TYR A 73 0.05 -0.46 14.01
CA TYR A 73 0.22 -1.24 12.79
C TYR A 73 -0.15 -2.71 13.02
N GLY A 74 -0.77 -3.31 12.02
CA GLY A 74 -1.08 -4.73 12.05
C GLY A 74 -2.41 -5.08 12.69
N ARG A 75 -3.21 -4.08 13.03
CA ARG A 75 -4.55 -4.31 13.55
C ARG A 75 -5.58 -3.94 12.50
N CYS A 76 -6.62 -4.78 12.38
CA CYS A 76 -7.74 -4.48 11.49
C CYS A 76 -8.43 -3.20 11.95
N GLU A 77 -8.65 -2.27 11.03
CA GLU A 77 -9.27 -0.99 11.37
C GLU A 77 -10.76 -1.10 11.66
N ARG A 78 -11.37 -2.23 11.29
CA ARG A 78 -12.80 -2.43 11.51
C ARG A 78 -13.10 -3.21 12.79
N CYS A 79 -12.44 -4.38 12.96
CA CYS A 79 -12.74 -5.25 14.10
C CYS A 79 -11.65 -5.24 15.17
N GLU A 80 -10.55 -4.55 14.93
CA GLU A 80 -9.43 -4.35 15.86
C GLU A 80 -8.66 -5.62 16.21
N THR A 81 -8.96 -6.75 15.57
CA THR A 81 -8.16 -7.96 15.76
C THR A 81 -6.85 -7.85 15.00
N ALA A 82 -5.87 -8.63 15.41
CA ALA A 82 -4.59 -8.66 14.71
C ALA A 82 -4.75 -9.23 13.30
N ILE A 83 -4.18 -8.55 12.32
CA ILE A 83 -4.09 -9.07 10.97
C ILE A 83 -3.00 -10.14 10.96
N PRO A 84 -3.28 -11.34 10.41
CA PRO A 84 -2.27 -12.41 10.41
C PRO A 84 -0.96 -11.96 9.76
N ALA A 85 0.16 -12.38 10.34
CA ALA A 85 1.48 -12.01 9.84
C ALA A 85 1.66 -12.43 8.38
N GLN A 86 1.12 -13.57 7.99
CA GLN A 86 1.20 -14.04 6.62
C GLN A 86 0.53 -13.07 5.64
N ARG A 87 -0.57 -12.47 6.06
CA ARG A 87 -1.26 -11.48 5.22
C ARG A 87 -0.44 -10.20 5.11
N LEU A 88 0.18 -9.76 6.20
CA LEU A 88 1.03 -8.57 6.20
C LEU A 88 2.30 -8.79 5.39
N GLU A 89 2.79 -10.02 5.33
CA GLU A 89 3.95 -10.34 4.50
C GLU A 89 3.66 -10.14 3.02
N VAL A 90 2.45 -10.50 2.58
CA VAL A 90 2.02 -10.35 1.19
C VAL A 90 1.52 -8.93 0.93
N LEU A 91 0.79 -8.37 1.88
CA LEU A 91 0.19 -7.03 1.77
C LEU A 91 0.58 -6.20 3.00
N PRO A 92 1.81 -5.65 3.02
CA PRO A 92 2.26 -4.88 4.19
C PRO A 92 1.39 -3.67 4.51
N HIS A 93 0.66 -3.17 3.53
CA HIS A 93 -0.24 -2.02 3.71
C HIS A 93 -1.69 -2.43 3.97
N ALA A 94 -1.94 -3.69 4.31
CA ALA A 94 -3.31 -4.16 4.58
C ALA A 94 -3.90 -3.40 5.77
N ARG A 95 -5.11 -2.92 5.62
CA ARG A 95 -5.84 -2.16 6.66
C ARG A 95 -6.87 -3.02 7.38
N PHE A 96 -7.29 -4.13 6.75
CA PHE A 96 -8.37 -4.97 7.22
C PHE A 96 -7.95 -6.43 7.19
N CYS A 97 -8.47 -7.21 8.14
CA CYS A 97 -8.34 -8.66 8.05
C CYS A 97 -9.16 -9.19 6.87
N ALA A 98 -8.93 -10.43 6.47
CA ALA A 98 -9.59 -10.97 5.29
C ALA A 98 -11.12 -10.95 5.38
N PRO A 99 -11.75 -11.37 6.50
CA PRO A 99 -13.20 -11.28 6.61
C PRO A 99 -13.74 -9.85 6.49
N CYS A 100 -13.07 -8.88 7.11
CA CYS A 100 -13.53 -7.50 7.05
C CYS A 100 -13.32 -6.89 5.66
N GLN A 101 -12.24 -7.25 4.98
CA GLN A 101 -12.01 -6.80 3.62
C GLN A 101 -13.10 -7.34 2.69
N ALA A 102 -13.46 -8.61 2.84
CA ALA A 102 -14.52 -9.20 2.04
C ALA A 102 -15.88 -8.54 2.31
N ALA A 103 -16.15 -8.16 3.55
CA ALA A 103 -17.40 -7.52 3.93
C ALA A 103 -17.55 -6.10 3.37
N ARG A 104 -16.45 -5.47 2.95
CA ARG A 104 -16.47 -4.12 2.39
C ARG A 104 -16.92 -4.06 0.94
N ARG A 105 -16.94 -5.19 0.25
CA ARG A 105 -17.33 -5.24 -1.16
C ARG A 105 -18.83 -5.18 -1.34
#